data_dbfbd38f4318d29cef3404e18b8134fd
#
_entry.id   dbfbd38f4318d29cef3404e18b8134fd
#
_cell.length_a   1.000
_cell.length_b   1.000
_cell.length_c   1.000
_cell.angle_alpha   90.00
_cell.angle_beta   90.00
_cell.angle_gamma   90.00
#
_symmetry.space_group_name_H-M   'P 1'
#
loop_
_entity.id
_entity.type
_entity.pdbx_description
1 polymer ?
#
loop_
_entity_poly.entity_id
_entity_poly.type
_entity_poly.pdbx_seq_one_letter_code
_entity_poly.pdbx_strand_id
1 'polypeptide(L)'
;GGAIVVPDASKERDPEHWFACLSKYEVTIWNSVPALMQALTDREQEIPFSLRLVLLSGDWIPLRLPDKIRSVSLNERLQIISLGGATEASIWSIYYPIGQVDSSWNSIPYGYPLGNQDIFVMDDAYQETPDYVVGHIYIGGAGLAREYWGDPQKTQNSFIVNPYTRQRLYHTGDIGRFLPNGVVEMMGREDNQVKIRGYRIELGEIEAALKGIPGIMQSAVLVTTPEKNPTLTGFVVANGLNEQDIMVAISQKLPSYMIPSRLVMLEQLPLTANGKVDRKSLTNKVPEKEIKVSLPETQAQRVLADFVCEVLQCEEVSIDEKLFDMGANSLHILLLQGKVEKTFHIKMNVVNFFEYTTIRELAEFITGNQEDTLIHRQAMKSADKRKAKAHKRTKK
;
A
#
# COMPACT_ATOMS: atom_id res chain seq x y z
N GLY A 1 29.47 -13.60 -4.64
CA GLY A 1 30.02 -12.46 -4.11
C GLY A 1 29.25 -11.16 -4.33
N GLY A 2 27.94 -11.09 -4.11
CA GLY A 2 27.19 -9.82 -4.09
C GLY A 2 27.11 -9.22 -2.68
N ALA A 3 26.72 -7.94 -2.60
CA ALA A 3 26.44 -7.24 -1.35
C ALA A 3 25.02 -6.71 -1.36
N ILE A 4 24.39 -6.68 -0.20
CA ILE A 4 23.07 -6.06 0.00
C ILE A 4 23.28 -4.73 0.71
N VAL A 5 22.71 -3.65 0.16
CA VAL A 5 22.66 -2.36 0.82
C VAL A 5 21.38 -2.31 1.63
N VAL A 6 21.50 -2.23 2.96
CA VAL A 6 20.37 -2.13 3.86
C VAL A 6 20.18 -0.65 4.21
N PRO A 7 19.04 -0.04 3.89
CA PRO A 7 18.73 1.32 4.30
C PRO A 7 18.67 1.44 5.83
N ASP A 8 18.92 2.64 6.35
CA ASP A 8 18.73 2.95 7.76
C ASP A 8 17.26 2.72 8.14
N ALA A 9 17.00 1.98 9.23
CA ALA A 9 15.66 1.62 9.67
C ALA A 9 14.77 2.85 9.94
N SER A 10 15.37 3.97 10.37
CA SER A 10 14.64 5.24 10.57
C SER A 10 14.31 5.97 9.25
N LYS A 11 14.88 5.51 8.12
CA LYS A 11 14.75 6.10 6.78
C LYS A 11 14.39 5.07 5.71
N GLU A 12 13.89 3.93 6.12
CA GLU A 12 13.54 2.82 5.21
C GLU A 12 12.52 3.19 4.13
N ARG A 13 11.76 4.28 4.34
CA ARG A 13 10.73 4.81 3.44
C ARG A 13 11.05 6.20 2.90
N ASP A 14 12.29 6.65 3.03
CA ASP A 14 12.74 7.96 2.55
C ASP A 14 13.41 7.83 1.17
N PRO A 15 12.78 8.30 0.07
CA PRO A 15 13.36 8.25 -1.26
C PRO A 15 14.68 9.01 -1.38
N GLU A 16 14.92 10.07 -0.60
CA GLU A 16 16.22 10.77 -0.59
C GLU A 16 17.32 9.86 -0.03
N HIS A 17 17.01 9.15 1.03
CA HIS A 17 17.95 8.20 1.60
C HIS A 17 18.25 7.05 0.63
N TRP A 18 17.23 6.52 -0.07
CA TRP A 18 17.44 5.48 -1.08
C TRP A 18 18.33 5.99 -2.21
N PHE A 19 18.09 7.21 -2.69
CA PHE A 19 18.89 7.84 -3.73
C PHE A 19 20.35 8.01 -3.28
N ALA A 20 20.56 8.50 -2.05
CA ALA A 20 21.89 8.60 -1.46
C ALA A 20 22.58 7.22 -1.35
N CYS A 21 21.85 6.17 -1.02
CA CYS A 21 22.36 4.79 -1.02
C CYS A 21 22.72 4.31 -2.42
N LEU A 22 21.88 4.55 -3.43
CA LEU A 22 22.16 4.20 -4.83
C LEU A 22 23.49 4.79 -5.28
N SER A 23 23.70 6.08 -5.02
CA SER A 23 24.90 6.82 -5.44
C SER A 23 26.13 6.41 -4.63
N LYS A 24 26.02 6.36 -3.30
CA LYS A 24 27.15 6.10 -2.39
C LYS A 24 27.72 4.70 -2.54
N TYR A 25 26.86 3.71 -2.75
CA TYR A 25 27.24 2.29 -2.79
C TYR A 25 27.28 1.72 -4.21
N GLU A 26 27.11 2.58 -5.24
CA GLU A 26 27.10 2.17 -6.64
C GLU A 26 26.18 0.96 -6.89
N VAL A 27 24.92 1.06 -6.37
CA VAL A 27 23.96 -0.04 -6.45
C VAL A 27 23.69 -0.42 -7.89
N THR A 28 23.75 -1.72 -8.18
CA THR A 28 23.61 -2.25 -9.55
C THR A 28 22.25 -2.85 -9.83
N ILE A 29 21.52 -3.26 -8.80
CA ILE A 29 20.20 -3.90 -8.90
C ILE A 29 19.27 -3.25 -7.91
N TRP A 30 18.09 -2.84 -8.38
CA TRP A 30 16.96 -2.40 -7.56
C TRP A 30 15.84 -3.43 -7.63
N ASN A 31 15.27 -3.80 -6.49
CA ASN A 31 14.09 -4.67 -6.42
C ASN A 31 13.08 -4.11 -5.45
N SER A 32 11.88 -3.81 -5.93
CA SER A 32 10.80 -3.30 -5.09
C SER A 32 9.42 -3.49 -5.73
N VAL A 33 8.39 -3.10 -4.99
CA VAL A 33 7.06 -2.85 -5.56
C VAL A 33 7.09 -1.59 -6.43
N PRO A 34 6.22 -1.48 -7.46
CA PRO A 34 6.20 -0.33 -8.38
C PRO A 34 6.06 1.02 -7.67
N ALA A 35 5.26 1.08 -6.61
CA ALA A 35 5.04 2.32 -5.86
C ALA A 35 6.31 2.92 -5.25
N LEU A 36 7.26 2.09 -4.76
CA LEU A 36 8.52 2.59 -4.22
C LEU A 36 9.44 3.11 -5.32
N MET A 37 9.48 2.42 -6.47
CA MET A 37 10.25 2.89 -7.63
C MET A 37 9.67 4.18 -8.18
N GLN A 38 8.34 4.32 -8.21
CA GLN A 38 7.68 5.55 -8.60
C GLN A 38 8.05 6.70 -7.66
N ALA A 39 7.99 6.50 -6.34
CA ALA A 39 8.40 7.50 -5.35
C ALA A 39 9.86 7.95 -5.53
N LEU A 40 10.76 7.04 -5.95
CA LEU A 40 12.14 7.38 -6.27
C LEU A 40 12.22 8.25 -7.53
N THR A 41 11.50 7.89 -8.60
CA THR A 41 11.55 8.61 -9.89
C THR A 41 10.79 9.94 -9.88
N ASP A 42 9.81 10.10 -8.98
CA ASP A 42 9.04 11.36 -8.84
C ASP A 42 9.91 12.52 -8.32
N ARG A 43 11.10 12.26 -7.83
CA ARG A 43 12.04 13.29 -7.41
C ARG A 43 12.82 13.94 -8.55
N GLU A 44 12.67 13.45 -9.77
CA GLU A 44 13.34 13.97 -10.99
C GLU A 44 14.89 14.03 -10.88
N GLN A 45 15.46 13.25 -9.97
CA GLN A 45 16.91 13.13 -9.82
C GLN A 45 17.45 12.05 -10.76
N GLU A 46 18.63 12.29 -11.34
CA GLU A 46 19.26 11.34 -12.25
C GLU A 46 19.72 10.06 -11.53
N ILE A 47 19.11 8.94 -11.87
CA ILE A 47 19.49 7.63 -11.32
C ILE A 47 20.92 7.28 -11.79
N PRO A 48 21.83 6.89 -10.86
CA PRO A 48 23.23 6.64 -11.17
C PRO A 48 23.44 5.60 -12.28
N PHE A 49 24.49 5.78 -13.08
CA PHE A 49 24.89 4.85 -14.16
C PHE A 49 25.13 3.42 -13.68
N SER A 50 25.51 3.24 -12.41
CA SER A 50 25.73 1.92 -11.79
C SER A 50 24.49 1.03 -11.80
N LEU A 51 23.27 1.63 -11.71
CA LEU A 51 22.02 0.86 -11.74
C LEU A 51 21.78 0.31 -13.15
N ARG A 52 21.81 -1.01 -13.28
CA ARG A 52 21.66 -1.72 -14.57
C ARG A 52 20.43 -2.58 -14.66
N LEU A 53 19.77 -2.86 -13.52
CA LEU A 53 18.62 -3.75 -13.48
C LEU A 53 17.60 -3.25 -12.43
N VAL A 54 16.37 -3.08 -12.87
CA VAL A 54 15.20 -2.80 -12.01
C VAL A 54 14.23 -3.97 -12.09
N LEU A 55 13.93 -4.56 -10.95
CA LEU A 55 12.97 -5.64 -10.78
C LEU A 55 11.74 -5.08 -10.08
N LEU A 56 10.58 -5.18 -10.71
CA LEU A 56 9.30 -4.68 -10.18
C LEU A 56 8.35 -5.84 -9.96
N SER A 57 7.82 -5.99 -8.76
CA SER A 57 6.93 -7.09 -8.40
C SER A 57 5.89 -6.73 -7.34
N GLY A 58 4.93 -7.62 -7.13
CA GLY A 58 3.98 -7.54 -6.02
C GLY A 58 2.74 -6.69 -6.28
N ASP A 59 2.74 -5.85 -7.31
CA ASP A 59 1.59 -5.02 -7.68
C ASP A 59 1.56 -4.73 -9.19
N TRP A 60 0.49 -4.13 -9.68
CA TRP A 60 0.38 -3.64 -11.05
C TRP A 60 1.40 -2.55 -11.34
N ILE A 61 2.11 -2.67 -12.46
CA ILE A 61 3.09 -1.67 -12.89
C ILE A 61 2.36 -0.63 -13.76
N PRO A 62 2.33 0.66 -13.35
CA PRO A 62 1.75 1.71 -14.17
C PRO A 62 2.45 1.79 -15.53
N LEU A 63 1.68 1.88 -16.63
CA LEU A 63 2.24 1.88 -17.99
C LEU A 63 3.27 2.99 -18.24
N ARG A 64 3.16 4.11 -17.54
CA ARG A 64 4.12 5.25 -17.68
C ARG A 64 5.41 5.06 -16.87
N LEU A 65 5.42 4.15 -15.88
CA LEU A 65 6.55 4.00 -14.96
C LEU A 65 7.84 3.53 -15.67
N PRO A 66 7.83 2.54 -16.58
CA PRO A 66 9.05 2.14 -17.29
C PRO A 66 9.72 3.26 -18.06
N ASP A 67 8.95 4.07 -18.78
CA ASP A 67 9.49 5.21 -19.54
C ASP A 67 9.99 6.32 -18.62
N LYS A 68 9.31 6.57 -17.50
CA LYS A 68 9.78 7.49 -16.47
C LYS A 68 11.11 7.04 -15.86
N ILE A 69 11.27 5.77 -15.54
CA ILE A 69 12.55 5.21 -15.05
C ILE A 69 13.67 5.44 -16.07
N ARG A 70 13.41 5.20 -17.35
CA ARG A 70 14.40 5.41 -18.42
C ARG A 70 14.77 6.88 -18.59
N SER A 71 13.77 7.78 -18.49
CA SER A 71 14.00 9.23 -18.70
C SER A 71 14.88 9.87 -17.63
N VAL A 72 14.93 9.29 -16.41
CA VAL A 72 15.77 9.78 -15.30
C VAL A 72 17.03 8.92 -15.09
N SER A 73 17.25 7.88 -15.90
CA SER A 73 18.41 7.00 -15.77
C SER A 73 19.60 7.50 -16.60
N LEU A 74 20.78 7.58 -15.99
CA LEU A 74 22.04 7.81 -16.71
C LEU A 74 22.52 6.59 -17.50
N ASN A 75 21.93 5.41 -17.27
CA ASN A 75 22.30 4.17 -17.93
C ASN A 75 21.30 3.81 -19.03
N GLU A 76 21.64 4.10 -20.27
CA GLU A 76 20.82 3.76 -21.45
C GLU A 76 20.57 2.26 -21.63
N ARG A 77 21.39 1.40 -21.01
CA ARG A 77 21.26 -0.07 -21.06
C ARG A 77 20.52 -0.64 -19.86
N LEU A 78 19.87 0.21 -19.06
CA LEU A 78 19.07 -0.20 -17.91
C LEU A 78 17.98 -1.19 -18.35
N GLN A 79 17.96 -2.35 -17.72
CA GLN A 79 16.90 -3.34 -17.91
C GLN A 79 15.82 -3.18 -16.85
N ILE A 80 14.57 -3.28 -17.26
CA ILE A 80 13.40 -3.26 -16.37
C ILE A 80 12.66 -4.58 -16.59
N ILE A 81 12.45 -5.33 -15.51
CA ILE A 81 11.77 -6.62 -15.56
C ILE A 81 10.58 -6.60 -14.60
N SER A 82 9.42 -6.93 -15.14
CA SER A 82 8.24 -7.28 -14.33
C SER A 82 8.41 -8.70 -13.80
N LEU A 83 8.15 -8.90 -12.52
CA LEU A 83 8.15 -10.22 -11.88
C LEU A 83 6.82 -10.46 -11.21
N GLY A 84 6.26 -11.64 -11.40
CA GLY A 84 5.02 -12.06 -10.79
C GLY A 84 5.13 -13.43 -10.13
N GLY A 85 4.11 -13.78 -9.38
CA GLY A 85 4.01 -15.07 -8.70
C GLY A 85 3.30 -14.96 -7.37
N ALA A 86 3.43 -16.00 -6.57
CA ALA A 86 2.80 -16.12 -5.27
C ALA A 86 3.80 -16.65 -4.23
N THR A 87 3.58 -16.34 -2.95
CA THR A 87 4.36 -16.90 -1.83
C THR A 87 4.32 -18.43 -1.87
N GLU A 88 3.20 -18.99 -2.27
CA GLU A 88 2.94 -20.42 -2.42
C GLU A 88 3.75 -21.08 -3.54
N ALA A 89 4.42 -20.28 -4.36
CA ALA A 89 5.27 -20.73 -5.48
C ALA A 89 6.65 -20.03 -5.47
N SER A 90 7.24 -19.83 -4.29
CA SER A 90 8.58 -19.27 -4.08
C SER A 90 8.74 -17.84 -4.58
N ILE A 91 7.75 -16.97 -4.34
CA ILE A 91 7.72 -15.52 -4.62
C ILE A 91 7.51 -15.21 -6.09
N TRP A 92 8.42 -15.65 -6.99
CA TRP A 92 8.37 -15.35 -8.41
C TRP A 92 8.27 -16.62 -9.24
N SER A 93 7.31 -16.64 -10.14
CA SER A 93 7.06 -17.77 -11.03
C SER A 93 7.03 -17.36 -12.50
N ILE A 94 6.94 -16.04 -12.75
CA ILE A 94 6.77 -15.47 -14.09
C ILE A 94 7.56 -14.17 -14.19
N TYR A 95 8.06 -13.85 -15.38
CA TYR A 95 8.81 -12.64 -15.65
C TYR A 95 8.47 -12.04 -17.01
N TYR A 96 8.58 -10.73 -17.13
CA TYR A 96 8.44 -10.03 -18.41
C TYR A 96 9.50 -8.92 -18.53
N PRO A 97 10.45 -9.03 -19.50
CA PRO A 97 11.37 -7.93 -19.80
C PRO A 97 10.59 -6.79 -20.44
N ILE A 98 10.49 -5.65 -19.76
CA ILE A 98 9.73 -4.51 -20.24
C ILE A 98 10.58 -3.75 -21.26
N GLY A 99 10.25 -3.92 -22.54
CA GLY A 99 10.77 -3.12 -23.65
C GLY A 99 10.00 -1.81 -23.81
N GLN A 100 9.72 -1.46 -25.03
CA GLN A 100 8.81 -0.36 -25.34
C GLN A 100 7.39 -0.70 -24.88
N VAL A 101 6.77 0.19 -24.13
CA VAL A 101 5.40 -0.01 -23.64
C VAL A 101 4.42 0.36 -24.77
N ASP A 102 3.52 -0.55 -25.09
CA ASP A 102 2.45 -0.29 -26.03
C ASP A 102 1.33 0.47 -25.33
N SER A 103 0.95 1.61 -25.88
CA SER A 103 -0.12 2.46 -25.34
C SER A 103 -1.52 1.82 -25.39
N SER A 104 -1.68 0.75 -26.17
CA SER A 104 -2.91 -0.03 -26.26
C SER A 104 -3.05 -1.08 -25.14
N TRP A 105 -2.00 -1.35 -24.38
CA TRP A 105 -2.07 -2.28 -23.26
C TRP A 105 -2.95 -1.73 -22.13
N ASN A 106 -3.70 -2.61 -21.50
CA ASN A 106 -4.39 -2.29 -20.25
C ASN A 106 -3.43 -2.35 -19.05
N SER A 107 -2.42 -3.20 -19.13
CA SER A 107 -1.38 -3.39 -18.12
C SER A 107 -0.12 -3.96 -18.75
N ILE A 108 1.01 -3.86 -18.05
CA ILE A 108 2.22 -4.60 -18.42
C ILE A 108 1.88 -6.10 -18.41
N PRO A 109 2.25 -6.85 -19.46
CA PRO A 109 2.00 -8.30 -19.51
C PRO A 109 2.60 -9.02 -18.29
N TYR A 110 1.93 -10.09 -17.85
CA TYR A 110 2.43 -10.91 -16.75
C TYR A 110 3.71 -11.63 -17.15
N GLY A 111 3.77 -12.18 -18.37
CA GLY A 111 5.01 -12.62 -19.00
C GLY A 111 5.12 -14.11 -19.26
N TYR A 112 6.34 -14.63 -19.10
CA TYR A 112 6.75 -16.02 -19.34
C TYR A 112 7.10 -16.73 -18.04
N PRO A 113 6.91 -18.06 -17.93
CA PRO A 113 7.34 -18.81 -16.75
C PRO A 113 8.86 -18.72 -16.55
N LEU A 114 9.30 -18.62 -15.30
CA LEU A 114 10.70 -18.77 -14.91
C LEU A 114 11.17 -20.21 -15.08
N GLY A 115 12.47 -20.42 -15.18
CA GLY A 115 13.06 -21.76 -15.25
C GLY A 115 12.62 -22.65 -14.08
N ASN A 116 12.21 -23.88 -14.37
CA ASN A 116 11.66 -24.84 -13.41
C ASN A 116 10.31 -24.45 -12.81
N GLN A 117 9.63 -23.48 -13.39
CA GLN A 117 8.26 -23.10 -13.09
C GLN A 117 7.40 -23.34 -14.34
N ASP A 118 6.16 -23.71 -14.14
CA ASP A 118 5.16 -23.86 -15.20
C ASP A 118 4.00 -22.93 -14.92
N ILE A 119 3.45 -22.32 -15.96
CA ILE A 119 2.23 -21.49 -15.87
C ILE A 119 1.19 -22.10 -16.81
N PHE A 120 -0.01 -22.27 -16.31
CA PHE A 120 -1.16 -22.77 -17.07
C PHE A 120 -2.30 -21.77 -16.98
N VAL A 121 -3.05 -21.62 -18.05
CA VAL A 121 -4.34 -20.98 -18.06
C VAL A 121 -5.37 -22.05 -18.44
N MET A 122 -6.26 -22.37 -17.52
CA MET A 122 -7.18 -23.51 -17.63
C MET A 122 -8.63 -23.10 -17.42
N ASP A 123 -9.52 -23.86 -18.01
CA ASP A 123 -10.96 -23.80 -17.76
C ASP A 123 -11.36 -24.53 -16.46
N ASP A 124 -12.67 -24.53 -16.16
CA ASP A 124 -13.24 -25.24 -15.00
C ASP A 124 -13.07 -26.76 -15.06
N ALA A 125 -12.80 -27.33 -16.26
CA ALA A 125 -12.50 -28.74 -16.45
C ALA A 125 -11.01 -29.07 -16.35
N TYR A 126 -10.16 -28.12 -15.95
CA TYR A 126 -8.68 -28.22 -15.86
C TYR A 126 -8.02 -28.53 -17.22
N GLN A 127 -8.62 -28.09 -18.33
CA GLN A 127 -8.02 -28.15 -19.66
C GLN A 127 -7.43 -26.78 -20.02
N GLU A 128 -6.26 -26.77 -20.68
CA GLU A 128 -5.64 -25.52 -21.12
C GLU A 128 -6.53 -24.80 -22.13
N THR A 129 -6.67 -23.49 -21.94
CA THR A 129 -7.47 -22.65 -22.84
C THR A 129 -6.67 -22.28 -24.09
N PRO A 130 -7.31 -22.12 -25.25
CA PRO A 130 -6.67 -21.54 -26.43
C PRO A 130 -6.23 -20.08 -26.19
N ASP A 131 -5.34 -19.59 -27.06
CA ASP A 131 -4.94 -18.17 -27.06
C ASP A 131 -6.16 -17.26 -27.06
N TYR A 132 -6.04 -16.14 -26.30
CA TYR A 132 -7.07 -15.13 -26.06
C TYR A 132 -8.32 -15.62 -25.28
N VAL A 133 -8.42 -16.89 -24.94
CA VAL A 133 -9.51 -17.39 -24.10
C VAL A 133 -9.14 -17.25 -22.64
N VAL A 134 -10.01 -16.57 -21.88
CA VAL A 134 -9.82 -16.31 -20.46
C VAL A 134 -10.04 -17.59 -19.65
N GLY A 135 -9.15 -17.84 -18.69
CA GLY A 135 -9.22 -18.96 -17.76
C GLY A 135 -8.54 -18.65 -16.44
N HIS A 136 -8.50 -19.64 -15.57
CA HIS A 136 -7.85 -19.57 -14.26
C HIS A 136 -6.35 -19.80 -14.41
N ILE A 137 -5.54 -18.98 -13.75
CA ILE A 137 -4.08 -19.12 -13.76
C ILE A 137 -3.64 -20.11 -12.68
N TYR A 138 -2.86 -21.10 -13.07
CA TYR A 138 -2.23 -22.07 -12.19
C TYR A 138 -0.72 -22.01 -12.33
N ILE A 139 -0.01 -22.26 -11.20
CA ILE A 139 1.44 -22.38 -11.17
C ILE A 139 1.80 -23.83 -10.88
N GLY A 140 2.73 -24.37 -11.65
CA GLY A 140 3.36 -25.67 -11.44
C GLY A 140 4.87 -25.57 -11.27
N GLY A 141 5.54 -26.71 -11.13
CA GLY A 141 6.98 -26.80 -11.09
C GLY A 141 7.61 -26.87 -9.71
N ALA A 142 8.94 -26.75 -9.69
CA ALA A 142 9.75 -27.01 -8.49
C ALA A 142 9.59 -25.96 -7.38
N GLY A 143 9.05 -24.78 -7.72
CA GLY A 143 8.87 -23.68 -6.77
C GLY A 143 7.66 -23.83 -5.83
N LEU A 144 6.78 -24.82 -6.04
CA LEU A 144 5.58 -24.97 -5.24
C LEU A 144 5.87 -25.28 -3.77
N ALA A 145 5.26 -24.53 -2.87
CA ALA A 145 5.27 -24.83 -1.44
C ALA A 145 4.62 -26.19 -1.17
N ARG A 146 4.99 -26.80 -0.04
CA ARG A 146 4.44 -28.10 0.34
C ARG A 146 2.98 -27.97 0.77
N GLU A 147 2.68 -27.04 1.66
CA GLU A 147 1.38 -26.87 2.27
C GLU A 147 1.26 -25.54 3.02
N TYR A 148 0.05 -25.15 3.38
CA TYR A 148 -0.17 -24.14 4.42
C TYR A 148 -0.01 -24.80 5.79
N TRP A 149 0.82 -24.20 6.61
CA TRP A 149 1.14 -24.74 7.94
C TRP A 149 -0.11 -24.87 8.82
N GLY A 150 -0.41 -26.07 9.26
CA GLY A 150 -1.54 -26.35 10.15
C GLY A 150 -2.93 -26.20 9.51
N ASP A 151 -3.03 -26.02 8.18
CA ASP A 151 -4.30 -25.87 7.47
C ASP A 151 -4.41 -26.83 6.28
N PRO A 152 -4.76 -28.11 6.55
CA PRO A 152 -4.92 -29.12 5.50
C PRO A 152 -6.05 -28.79 4.53
N GLN A 153 -7.14 -28.17 5.01
CA GLN A 153 -8.29 -27.87 4.18
C GLN A 153 -7.95 -26.79 3.16
N LYS A 154 -7.31 -25.71 3.59
CA LYS A 154 -6.84 -24.66 2.68
C LYS A 154 -5.81 -25.21 1.70
N THR A 155 -4.91 -26.08 2.18
CA THR A 155 -3.92 -26.74 1.33
C THR A 155 -4.58 -27.53 0.22
N GLN A 156 -5.57 -28.38 0.53
CA GLN A 156 -6.30 -29.20 -0.43
C GLN A 156 -7.06 -28.33 -1.46
N ASN A 157 -7.62 -27.22 -1.02
CA ASN A 157 -8.37 -26.33 -1.90
C ASN A 157 -7.48 -25.54 -2.86
N SER A 158 -6.26 -25.19 -2.43
CA SER A 158 -5.36 -24.32 -3.21
C SER A 158 -4.31 -25.12 -4.02
N PHE A 159 -3.85 -26.25 -3.49
CA PHE A 159 -2.88 -27.11 -4.17
C PHE A 159 -3.59 -28.33 -4.71
N ILE A 160 -3.92 -28.30 -5.99
CA ILE A 160 -4.65 -29.35 -6.67
C ILE A 160 -3.73 -30.31 -7.42
N VAL A 161 -4.25 -31.45 -7.82
CA VAL A 161 -3.60 -32.36 -8.77
C VAL A 161 -4.44 -32.37 -10.05
N ASN A 162 -3.85 -31.91 -11.14
CA ASN A 162 -4.53 -31.92 -12.45
C ASN A 162 -4.99 -33.35 -12.77
N PRO A 163 -6.25 -33.57 -13.03
CA PRO A 163 -6.83 -34.93 -13.21
C PRO A 163 -6.27 -35.64 -14.43
N TYR A 164 -5.80 -34.92 -15.44
CA TYR A 164 -5.27 -35.46 -16.71
C TYR A 164 -3.77 -35.70 -16.68
N THR A 165 -2.99 -34.68 -16.29
CA THR A 165 -1.51 -34.73 -16.29
C THR A 165 -0.91 -35.31 -15.02
N ARG A 166 -1.69 -35.39 -13.94
CA ARG A 166 -1.24 -35.75 -12.58
C ARG A 166 -0.24 -34.76 -11.98
N GLN A 167 0.00 -33.64 -12.62
CA GLN A 167 0.88 -32.59 -12.11
C GLN A 167 0.22 -31.89 -10.92
N ARG A 168 1.03 -31.59 -9.90
CA ARG A 168 0.61 -30.78 -8.76
C ARG A 168 0.66 -29.31 -9.14
N LEU A 169 -0.42 -28.57 -8.90
CA LEU A 169 -0.59 -27.19 -9.30
C LEU A 169 -1.07 -26.35 -8.12
N TYR A 170 -0.67 -25.10 -8.08
CA TYR A 170 -1.21 -24.09 -7.18
C TYR A 170 -2.24 -23.25 -7.93
N HIS A 171 -3.48 -23.22 -7.44
CA HIS A 171 -4.55 -22.34 -7.92
C HIS A 171 -4.32 -20.93 -7.38
N THR A 172 -3.95 -19.99 -8.25
CA THR A 172 -3.57 -18.64 -7.83
C THR A 172 -4.75 -17.77 -7.41
N GLY A 173 -5.95 -18.06 -7.93
CA GLY A 173 -7.12 -17.20 -7.89
C GLY A 173 -7.04 -16.02 -8.87
N ASP A 174 -5.98 -15.94 -9.67
CA ASP A 174 -5.86 -14.96 -10.75
C ASP A 174 -6.50 -15.50 -12.03
N ILE A 175 -7.08 -14.59 -12.82
CA ILE A 175 -7.69 -14.88 -14.12
C ILE A 175 -6.81 -14.25 -15.20
N GLY A 176 -6.58 -14.96 -16.28
CA GLY A 176 -5.76 -14.47 -17.39
C GLY A 176 -6.00 -15.24 -18.67
N ARG A 177 -5.15 -14.97 -19.66
CA ARG A 177 -5.15 -15.65 -20.95
C ARG A 177 -3.74 -15.70 -21.55
N PHE A 178 -3.51 -16.66 -22.43
CA PHE A 178 -2.32 -16.66 -23.27
C PHE A 178 -2.51 -15.72 -24.46
N LEU A 179 -1.43 -15.04 -24.83
CA LEU A 179 -1.26 -14.38 -26.13
C LEU A 179 -0.50 -15.32 -27.08
N PRO A 180 -0.61 -15.16 -28.42
CA PRO A 180 -0.02 -16.09 -29.40
C PRO A 180 1.48 -16.32 -29.29
N ASN A 181 2.20 -15.42 -28.62
CA ASN A 181 3.63 -15.55 -28.36
C ASN A 181 3.96 -16.26 -27.04
N GLY A 182 2.96 -16.89 -26.41
CA GLY A 182 3.11 -17.59 -25.13
C GLY A 182 3.23 -16.68 -23.90
N VAL A 183 3.01 -15.39 -24.07
CA VAL A 183 2.94 -14.43 -22.95
C VAL A 183 1.60 -14.59 -22.23
N VAL A 184 1.63 -14.63 -20.92
CA VAL A 184 0.43 -14.55 -20.10
C VAL A 184 0.04 -13.09 -19.88
N GLU A 185 -1.23 -12.78 -20.13
CA GLU A 185 -1.86 -11.52 -19.76
C GLU A 185 -2.78 -11.76 -18.56
N MET A 186 -2.54 -11.04 -17.47
CA MET A 186 -3.39 -11.10 -16.28
C MET A 186 -4.60 -10.18 -16.47
N MET A 187 -5.80 -10.69 -16.22
CA MET A 187 -7.06 -9.97 -16.42
C MET A 187 -7.69 -9.52 -15.09
N GLY A 188 -7.25 -10.06 -13.97
CA GLY A 188 -7.77 -9.74 -12.65
C GLY A 188 -7.75 -10.93 -11.70
N ARG A 189 -8.62 -10.89 -10.69
CA ARG A 189 -8.78 -11.97 -9.72
C ARG A 189 -10.24 -12.46 -9.67
N GLU A 190 -10.38 -13.75 -9.39
CA GLU A 190 -11.67 -14.40 -9.18
C GLU A 190 -12.24 -14.07 -7.79
N ASP A 191 -11.39 -13.93 -6.80
CA ASP A 191 -11.72 -13.69 -5.41
C ASP A 191 -11.72 -12.20 -5.03
N ASN A 192 -12.03 -11.91 -3.77
CA ASN A 192 -12.00 -10.56 -3.22
C ASN A 192 -10.61 -10.15 -2.71
N GLN A 193 -9.57 -10.89 -3.02
CA GLN A 193 -8.20 -10.54 -2.67
C GLN A 193 -7.71 -9.44 -3.60
N VAL A 194 -7.04 -8.46 -3.03
CA VAL A 194 -6.52 -7.31 -3.79
C VAL A 194 -5.04 -7.10 -3.49
N LYS A 195 -4.34 -6.52 -4.46
CA LYS A 195 -2.98 -6.03 -4.25
C LYS A 195 -3.02 -4.51 -4.22
N ILE A 196 -2.54 -3.93 -3.12
CA ILE A 196 -2.46 -2.48 -2.96
C ILE A 196 -1.06 -2.15 -2.45
N ARG A 197 -0.27 -1.44 -3.24
CA ARG A 197 1.12 -1.07 -2.93
C ARG A 197 2.01 -2.25 -2.54
N GLY A 198 1.78 -3.39 -3.20
CA GLY A 198 2.51 -4.63 -2.96
C GLY A 198 2.03 -5.46 -1.77
N TYR A 199 1.09 -4.97 -0.98
CA TYR A 199 0.45 -5.77 0.05
C TYR A 199 -0.67 -6.63 -0.56
N ARG A 200 -0.64 -7.92 -0.24
CA ARG A 200 -1.72 -8.87 -0.56
C ARG A 200 -2.76 -8.79 0.55
N ILE A 201 -3.93 -8.27 0.24
CA ILE A 201 -4.98 -7.94 1.21
C ILE A 201 -6.20 -8.78 0.95
N GLU A 202 -6.64 -9.53 1.94
CA GLU A 202 -7.92 -10.23 1.96
C GLU A 202 -9.00 -9.27 2.46
N LEU A 203 -9.89 -8.80 1.59
CA LEU A 203 -10.97 -7.90 2.00
C LEU A 203 -11.87 -8.54 3.07
N GLY A 204 -12.04 -9.87 3.01
CA GLY A 204 -12.80 -10.62 4.01
C GLY A 204 -12.21 -10.58 5.42
N GLU A 205 -10.88 -10.46 5.56
CA GLU A 205 -10.23 -10.31 6.88
C GLU A 205 -10.57 -8.95 7.49
N ILE A 206 -10.57 -7.89 6.69
CA ILE A 206 -10.98 -6.56 7.14
C ILE A 206 -12.46 -6.55 7.52
N GLU A 207 -13.32 -7.19 6.70
CA GLU A 207 -14.75 -7.33 6.99
C GLU A 207 -15.00 -8.10 8.30
N ALA A 208 -14.24 -9.16 8.55
CA ALA A 208 -14.32 -9.93 9.79
C ALA A 208 -13.86 -9.11 11.01
N ALA A 209 -12.77 -8.35 10.86
CA ALA A 209 -12.28 -7.46 11.92
C ALA A 209 -13.29 -6.33 12.25
N LEU A 210 -13.94 -5.75 11.24
CA LEU A 210 -15.03 -4.78 11.41
C LEU A 210 -16.21 -5.42 12.15
N LYS A 211 -16.71 -6.57 11.71
CA LYS A 211 -17.80 -7.31 12.37
C LYS A 211 -17.49 -7.68 13.82
N GLY A 212 -16.21 -7.86 14.16
CA GLY A 212 -15.75 -8.11 15.51
C GLY A 212 -15.74 -6.87 16.43
N ILE A 213 -16.19 -5.70 15.97
CA ILE A 213 -16.39 -4.49 16.79
C ILE A 213 -17.83 -4.51 17.30
N PRO A 214 -18.06 -4.47 18.64
CA PRO A 214 -19.42 -4.43 19.20
C PRO A 214 -20.21 -3.25 18.66
N GLY A 215 -21.42 -3.49 18.17
CA GLY A 215 -22.29 -2.47 17.57
C GLY A 215 -22.28 -2.46 16.04
N ILE A 216 -21.36 -3.14 15.38
CA ILE A 216 -21.37 -3.33 13.92
C ILE A 216 -22.26 -4.53 13.57
N MET A 217 -23.28 -4.28 12.77
CA MET A 217 -24.22 -5.31 12.30
C MET A 217 -23.82 -5.93 10.96
N GLN A 218 -23.35 -5.09 10.04
CA GLN A 218 -22.92 -5.53 8.69
C GLN A 218 -21.70 -4.72 8.24
N SER A 219 -20.84 -5.33 7.48
CA SER A 219 -19.70 -4.66 6.85
C SER A 219 -19.42 -5.24 5.48
N ALA A 220 -18.93 -4.39 4.59
CA ALA A 220 -18.34 -4.75 3.31
C ALA A 220 -17.15 -3.83 3.04
N VAL A 221 -16.12 -4.34 2.37
CA VAL A 221 -14.93 -3.56 2.02
C VAL A 221 -14.70 -3.66 0.53
N LEU A 222 -14.42 -2.54 -0.11
CA LEU A 222 -14.09 -2.47 -1.53
C LEU A 222 -12.79 -1.69 -1.73
N VAL A 223 -12.14 -1.97 -2.86
CA VAL A 223 -11.13 -1.05 -3.40
C VAL A 223 -11.87 0.01 -4.21
N THR A 224 -11.64 1.25 -3.86
CA THR A 224 -12.08 2.42 -4.62
C THR A 224 -10.84 3.11 -5.19
N THR A 225 -10.97 3.77 -6.32
CA THR A 225 -9.87 4.43 -7.01
C THR A 225 -10.15 5.92 -7.16
N PRO A 226 -10.13 6.72 -6.06
CA PRO A 226 -10.18 8.16 -6.21
C PRO A 226 -8.93 8.60 -6.97
N GLU A 227 -9.11 9.34 -8.05
CA GLU A 227 -8.01 9.93 -8.86
C GLU A 227 -6.89 8.96 -9.27
N LYS A 228 -7.25 7.70 -9.56
CA LYS A 228 -6.35 6.58 -9.95
C LYS A 228 -5.49 5.97 -8.84
N ASN A 229 -5.64 6.38 -7.58
CA ASN A 229 -4.96 5.74 -6.46
C ASN A 229 -5.89 4.71 -5.78
N PRO A 230 -5.58 3.39 -5.81
CA PRO A 230 -6.41 2.39 -5.16
C PRO A 230 -6.36 2.55 -3.64
N THR A 231 -7.53 2.67 -3.01
CA THR A 231 -7.70 2.77 -1.57
C THR A 231 -8.78 1.81 -1.07
N LEU A 232 -8.67 1.40 0.19
CA LEU A 232 -9.70 0.59 0.85
C LEU A 232 -10.81 1.50 1.37
N THR A 233 -12.05 1.20 1.00
CA THR A 233 -13.26 1.86 1.54
C THR A 233 -14.12 0.83 2.25
N GLY A 234 -14.39 1.04 3.53
CA GLY A 234 -15.32 0.22 4.30
C GLY A 234 -16.74 0.79 4.25
N PHE A 235 -17.72 -0.08 4.09
CA PHE A 235 -19.16 0.23 4.20
C PHE A 235 -19.71 -0.49 5.42
N VAL A 236 -20.33 0.24 6.33
CA VAL A 236 -20.67 -0.27 7.66
C VAL A 236 -22.12 0.09 8.01
N VAL A 237 -22.83 -0.90 8.54
CA VAL A 237 -24.11 -0.72 9.23
C VAL A 237 -23.83 -0.91 10.71
N ALA A 238 -24.02 0.14 11.51
CA ALA A 238 -23.72 0.11 12.94
C ALA A 238 -24.77 0.83 13.77
N ASN A 239 -24.92 0.41 15.03
CA ASN A 239 -25.78 1.03 16.02
C ASN A 239 -24.95 1.75 17.08
N GLY A 240 -25.16 3.07 17.25
CA GLY A 240 -24.56 3.85 18.33
C GLY A 240 -23.05 4.10 18.19
N LEU A 241 -22.47 3.84 17.02
CA LEU A 241 -21.07 4.11 16.70
C LEU A 241 -20.99 5.15 15.59
N ASN A 242 -20.01 6.04 15.69
CA ASN A 242 -19.64 6.93 14.60
C ASN A 242 -18.42 6.37 13.83
N GLU A 243 -18.10 6.98 12.69
CA GLU A 243 -16.97 6.60 11.84
C GLU A 243 -15.66 6.60 12.62
N GLN A 244 -15.42 7.61 13.45
CA GLN A 244 -14.17 7.81 14.17
C GLN A 244 -13.92 6.72 15.21
N ASP A 245 -14.96 6.36 15.98
CA ASP A 245 -14.88 5.27 16.97
C ASP A 245 -14.51 3.95 16.30
N ILE A 246 -15.10 3.66 15.13
CA ILE A 246 -14.84 2.44 14.37
C ILE A 246 -13.40 2.47 13.81
N MET A 247 -12.94 3.60 13.27
CA MET A 247 -11.58 3.75 12.74
C MET A 247 -10.51 3.54 13.83
N VAL A 248 -10.71 4.10 15.00
CA VAL A 248 -9.83 3.89 16.15
C VAL A 248 -9.83 2.40 16.56
N ALA A 249 -11.00 1.79 16.69
CA ALA A 249 -11.11 0.39 17.09
C ALA A 249 -10.46 -0.59 16.10
N ILE A 250 -10.61 -0.34 14.77
CA ILE A 250 -10.03 -1.21 13.76
C ILE A 250 -8.51 -1.02 13.65
N SER A 251 -8.00 0.20 13.87
CA SER A 251 -6.56 0.49 13.85
C SER A 251 -5.76 -0.22 14.95
N GLN A 252 -6.43 -0.66 16.01
CA GLN A 252 -5.84 -1.48 17.07
C GLN A 252 -5.80 -2.97 16.74
N LYS A 253 -6.58 -3.42 15.75
CA LYS A 253 -6.73 -4.84 15.38
C LYS A 253 -5.98 -5.23 14.12
N LEU A 254 -5.84 -4.30 13.18
CA LEU A 254 -5.25 -4.58 11.87
C LEU A 254 -3.96 -3.79 11.65
N PRO A 255 -3.03 -4.33 10.86
CA PRO A 255 -1.87 -3.58 10.41
C PRO A 255 -2.30 -2.39 9.54
N SER A 256 -1.50 -1.32 9.55
CA SER A 256 -1.84 -0.03 8.91
C SER A 256 -2.21 -0.12 7.44
N TYR A 257 -1.63 -1.06 6.68
CA TYR A 257 -1.92 -1.26 5.26
C TYR A 257 -3.29 -1.90 4.98
N MET A 258 -3.95 -2.49 6.00
CA MET A 258 -5.29 -3.09 5.91
C MET A 258 -6.39 -2.16 6.45
N ILE A 259 -6.04 -1.02 7.02
CA ILE A 259 -7.03 -0.08 7.55
C ILE A 259 -7.69 0.65 6.38
N PRO A 260 -9.04 0.63 6.27
CA PRO A 260 -9.74 1.42 5.28
C PRO A 260 -9.38 2.91 5.39
N SER A 261 -9.16 3.58 4.27
CA SER A 261 -8.90 5.03 4.25
C SER A 261 -10.14 5.85 4.60
N ARG A 262 -11.33 5.26 4.41
CA ARG A 262 -12.62 5.88 4.75
C ARG A 262 -13.64 4.81 5.12
N LEU A 263 -14.63 5.20 5.94
CA LEU A 263 -15.82 4.43 6.22
C LEU A 263 -17.06 5.17 5.71
N VAL A 264 -17.96 4.45 5.06
CA VAL A 264 -19.27 4.95 4.63
C VAL A 264 -20.32 4.28 5.50
N MET A 265 -20.97 5.09 6.34
CA MET A 265 -22.05 4.62 7.21
C MET A 265 -23.33 4.48 6.41
N LEU A 266 -23.97 3.32 6.47
CA LEU A 266 -25.19 3.01 5.76
C LEU A 266 -26.27 2.50 6.72
N GLU A 267 -27.54 2.73 6.39
CA GLU A 267 -28.66 2.13 7.10
C GLU A 267 -28.76 0.62 6.81
N GLN A 268 -28.45 0.21 5.58
CA GLN A 268 -28.39 -1.18 5.16
C GLN A 268 -27.43 -1.35 3.99
N LEU A 269 -26.78 -2.51 3.89
CA LEU A 269 -26.01 -2.89 2.71
C LEU A 269 -26.94 -3.27 1.56
N PRO A 270 -26.67 -2.83 0.31
CA PRO A 270 -27.40 -3.31 -0.86
C PRO A 270 -27.13 -4.80 -1.07
N LEU A 271 -28.19 -5.54 -1.38
CA LEU A 271 -28.11 -6.98 -1.66
C LEU A 271 -28.53 -7.26 -3.10
N THR A 272 -27.89 -8.25 -3.70
CA THR A 272 -28.32 -8.84 -4.97
C THR A 272 -29.63 -9.64 -4.77
N ALA A 273 -30.27 -10.02 -5.86
CA ALA A 273 -31.49 -10.88 -5.83
C ALA A 273 -31.28 -12.21 -5.06
N ASN A 274 -30.04 -12.68 -4.96
CA ASN A 274 -29.66 -13.90 -4.24
C ASN A 274 -29.23 -13.64 -2.78
N GLY A 275 -29.46 -12.45 -2.25
CA GLY A 275 -29.14 -12.08 -0.85
C GLY A 275 -27.64 -11.85 -0.55
N LYS A 276 -26.77 -11.80 -1.56
CA LYS A 276 -25.36 -11.43 -1.39
C LYS A 276 -25.18 -9.92 -1.47
N VAL A 277 -24.15 -9.39 -0.81
CA VAL A 277 -23.82 -7.95 -0.88
C VAL A 277 -23.55 -7.55 -2.34
N ASP A 278 -24.31 -6.56 -2.81
CA ASP A 278 -24.11 -5.96 -4.14
C ASP A 278 -22.97 -4.93 -4.11
N ARG A 279 -21.75 -5.44 -4.31
CA ARG A 279 -20.53 -4.61 -4.30
C ARG A 279 -20.52 -3.56 -5.41
N LYS A 280 -21.16 -3.83 -6.54
CA LYS A 280 -21.26 -2.88 -7.66
C LYS A 280 -22.10 -1.66 -7.28
N SER A 281 -23.23 -1.89 -6.61
CA SER A 281 -24.07 -0.80 -6.11
C SER A 281 -23.38 0.03 -5.01
N LEU A 282 -22.49 -0.58 -4.22
CA LEU A 282 -21.72 0.14 -3.19
C LEU A 282 -20.73 1.15 -3.79
N THR A 283 -20.13 0.85 -4.94
CA THR A 283 -19.21 1.78 -5.61
C THR A 283 -19.86 3.14 -5.91
N ASN A 284 -21.16 3.13 -6.23
CA ASN A 284 -21.93 4.34 -6.51
C ASN A 284 -22.39 5.08 -5.24
N LYS A 285 -22.20 4.48 -4.06
CA LYS A 285 -22.57 5.07 -2.75
C LYS A 285 -21.43 5.80 -2.07
N VAL A 286 -20.25 5.85 -2.69
CA VAL A 286 -19.15 6.70 -2.22
C VAL A 286 -19.56 8.14 -2.47
N PRO A 287 -19.74 8.98 -1.45
CA PRO A 287 -20.19 10.36 -1.65
C PRO A 287 -19.18 11.14 -2.49
N GLU A 288 -19.63 11.77 -3.58
CA GLU A 288 -18.90 12.87 -4.18
C GLU A 288 -18.99 14.07 -3.23
N LYS A 289 -17.84 14.55 -2.78
CA LYS A 289 -17.78 15.64 -1.81
C LYS A 289 -17.63 16.97 -2.53
N GLU A 290 -18.54 17.91 -2.31
CA GLU A 290 -18.28 19.32 -2.60
C GLU A 290 -17.18 19.82 -1.65
N ILE A 291 -16.00 20.05 -2.18
CA ILE A 291 -14.84 20.54 -1.40
C ILE A 291 -14.99 22.04 -1.22
N LYS A 292 -15.35 22.48 -0.01
CA LYS A 292 -15.12 23.88 0.40
C LYS A 292 -13.65 23.99 0.83
N VAL A 293 -12.84 24.65 0.03
CA VAL A 293 -11.43 24.89 0.35
C VAL A 293 -11.34 25.90 1.48
N SER A 294 -10.89 25.46 2.66
CA SER A 294 -10.55 26.30 3.80
C SER A 294 -9.04 26.47 3.85
N LEU A 295 -8.56 27.71 3.77
CA LEU A 295 -7.13 28.03 3.74
C LEU A 295 -6.49 27.99 5.13
N PRO A 296 -5.15 27.72 5.23
CA PRO A 296 -4.42 27.72 6.49
C PRO A 296 -4.43 29.11 7.17
N GLU A 297 -4.85 29.17 8.44
CA GLU A 297 -4.93 30.38 9.26
C GLU A 297 -3.68 30.54 10.14
N THR A 298 -3.19 29.45 10.72
CA THR A 298 -2.04 29.44 11.66
C THR A 298 -0.74 29.00 10.99
N GLN A 299 0.41 29.28 11.61
CA GLN A 299 1.71 28.82 11.12
C GLN A 299 1.82 27.29 11.10
N ALA A 300 1.30 26.61 12.11
CA ALA A 300 1.29 25.15 12.16
C ALA A 300 0.45 24.55 11.03
N GLN A 301 -0.73 25.12 10.75
CA GLN A 301 -1.58 24.70 9.64
C GLN A 301 -0.89 24.90 8.27
N ARG A 302 -0.16 26.02 8.07
CA ARG A 302 0.58 26.25 6.82
C ARG A 302 1.66 25.21 6.60
N VAL A 303 2.48 24.95 7.61
CA VAL A 303 3.53 23.95 7.53
C VAL A 303 2.96 22.55 7.28
N LEU A 304 1.86 22.20 7.93
CA LEU A 304 1.19 20.92 7.70
C LEU A 304 0.57 20.84 6.30
N ALA A 305 -0.06 21.92 5.82
CA ALA A 305 -0.59 21.98 4.46
C ALA A 305 0.50 21.80 3.41
N ASP A 306 1.66 22.47 3.58
CA ASP A 306 2.82 22.29 2.71
C ASP A 306 3.30 20.82 2.71
N PHE A 307 3.35 20.17 3.89
CA PHE A 307 3.73 18.76 3.96
C PHE A 307 2.71 17.85 3.27
N VAL A 308 1.42 18.12 3.43
CA VAL A 308 0.35 17.35 2.77
C VAL A 308 0.41 17.56 1.26
N CYS A 309 0.55 18.79 0.78
CA CYS A 309 0.72 19.08 -0.65
C CYS A 309 1.93 18.36 -1.24
N GLU A 310 3.07 18.39 -0.57
CA GLU A 310 4.29 17.71 -1.01
C GLU A 310 4.10 16.19 -1.07
N VAL A 311 3.46 15.60 -0.04
CA VAL A 311 3.25 14.15 0.06
C VAL A 311 2.19 13.66 -0.91
N LEU A 312 1.11 14.43 -1.12
CA LEU A 312 0.01 14.09 -2.04
C LEU A 312 0.25 14.57 -3.47
N GLN A 313 1.30 15.36 -3.71
CA GLN A 313 1.63 15.96 -5.01
C GLN A 313 0.48 16.80 -5.58
N CYS A 314 -0.11 17.66 -4.76
CA CYS A 314 -1.18 18.58 -5.13
C CYS A 314 -0.76 20.03 -4.88
N GLU A 315 -1.40 20.98 -5.58
CA GLU A 315 -1.06 22.40 -5.48
C GLU A 315 -1.66 23.05 -4.22
N GLU A 316 -2.83 22.58 -3.77
CA GLU A 316 -3.58 23.17 -2.67
C GLU A 316 -4.38 22.10 -1.93
N VAL A 317 -4.53 22.28 -0.62
CA VAL A 317 -5.34 21.40 0.24
C VAL A 317 -6.23 22.22 1.16
N SER A 318 -7.39 21.67 1.51
CA SER A 318 -8.28 22.24 2.51
C SER A 318 -7.88 21.79 3.91
N ILE A 319 -7.78 22.72 4.87
CA ILE A 319 -7.44 22.36 6.26
C ILE A 319 -8.54 21.61 6.99
N ASP A 320 -9.77 21.66 6.49
CA ASP A 320 -10.94 21.02 7.08
C ASP A 320 -11.31 19.71 6.38
N GLU A 321 -10.61 19.36 5.30
CA GLU A 321 -10.80 18.09 4.63
C GLU A 321 -10.00 16.98 5.30
N LYS A 322 -10.59 15.80 5.41
CA LYS A 322 -9.89 14.66 5.98
C LYS A 322 -8.74 14.23 5.07
N LEU A 323 -7.56 13.99 5.62
CA LEU A 323 -6.37 13.56 4.89
C LEU A 323 -6.64 12.37 3.97
N PHE A 324 -7.41 11.40 4.43
CA PHE A 324 -7.77 10.22 3.67
C PHE A 324 -8.73 10.51 2.51
N ASP A 325 -9.61 11.50 2.67
CA ASP A 325 -10.51 11.96 1.61
C ASP A 325 -9.76 12.74 0.51
N MET A 326 -8.66 13.41 0.87
CA MET A 326 -7.73 14.04 -0.05
C MET A 326 -6.82 13.04 -0.80
N GLY A 327 -7.00 11.73 -0.55
CA GLY A 327 -6.19 10.67 -1.17
C GLY A 327 -4.97 10.23 -0.35
N ALA A 328 -4.82 10.70 0.89
CA ALA A 328 -3.78 10.17 1.78
C ALA A 328 -4.01 8.68 2.03
N ASN A 329 -2.93 7.98 2.23
CA ASN A 329 -2.90 6.54 2.49
C ASN A 329 -1.86 6.23 3.57
N SER A 330 -1.78 4.98 4.00
CA SER A 330 -0.86 4.58 5.07
C SER A 330 0.61 4.94 4.81
N LEU A 331 1.06 4.93 3.55
CA LEU A 331 2.41 5.38 3.20
C LEU A 331 2.54 6.90 3.36
N HIS A 332 1.55 7.65 2.87
CA HIS A 332 1.50 9.11 3.03
C HIS A 332 1.47 9.50 4.50
N ILE A 333 0.69 8.81 5.33
CA ILE A 333 0.64 9.03 6.79
C ILE A 333 2.01 8.82 7.44
N LEU A 334 2.75 7.79 7.05
CA LEU A 334 4.09 7.54 7.58
C LEU A 334 5.10 8.62 7.15
N LEU A 335 5.02 9.10 5.90
CA LEU A 335 5.82 10.21 5.43
C LEU A 335 5.49 11.51 6.18
N LEU A 336 4.19 11.79 6.37
CA LEU A 336 3.72 12.93 7.16
C LEU A 336 4.19 12.83 8.61
N GLN A 337 4.08 11.65 9.24
CA GLN A 337 4.58 11.40 10.60
C GLN A 337 6.05 11.79 10.72
N GLY A 338 6.91 11.29 9.82
CA GLY A 338 8.34 11.59 9.85
C GLY A 338 8.65 13.09 9.69
N LYS A 339 7.92 13.79 8.79
CA LYS A 339 8.06 15.24 8.60
C LYS A 339 7.61 16.03 9.83
N VAL A 340 6.46 15.68 10.41
CA VAL A 340 5.90 16.31 11.60
C VAL A 340 6.82 16.13 12.80
N GLU A 341 7.27 14.90 13.08
CA GLU A 341 8.19 14.61 14.20
C GLU A 341 9.49 15.40 14.09
N LYS A 342 10.07 15.48 12.88
CA LYS A 342 11.31 16.21 12.61
C LYS A 342 11.17 17.71 12.78
N THR A 343 10.04 18.28 12.31
CA THR A 343 9.85 19.75 12.28
C THR A 343 9.34 20.29 13.61
N PHE A 344 8.38 19.60 14.20
CA PHE A 344 7.74 20.05 15.44
C PHE A 344 8.41 19.48 16.70
N HIS A 345 9.37 18.55 16.55
CA HIS A 345 10.09 17.87 17.64
C HIS A 345 9.17 17.16 18.65
N ILE A 346 8.09 16.60 18.18
CA ILE A 346 7.12 15.80 18.94
C ILE A 346 7.14 14.36 18.47
N LYS A 347 6.77 13.42 19.35
CA LYS A 347 6.54 12.03 18.95
C LYS A 347 5.07 11.85 18.61
N MET A 348 4.80 11.33 17.43
CA MET A 348 3.48 10.93 16.97
C MET A 348 3.47 9.46 16.61
N ASN A 349 2.32 8.83 16.72
CA ASN A 349 2.11 7.50 16.17
C ASN A 349 1.06 7.57 15.02
N VAL A 350 0.99 6.52 14.22
CA VAL A 350 0.05 6.45 13.10
C VAL A 350 -1.41 6.59 13.55
N VAL A 351 -1.73 6.14 14.76
CA VAL A 351 -3.09 6.22 15.33
C VAL A 351 -3.54 7.68 15.47
N ASN A 352 -2.62 8.61 15.78
CA ASN A 352 -2.98 10.02 15.91
C ASN A 352 -3.55 10.63 14.61
N PHE A 353 -3.14 10.13 13.44
CA PHE A 353 -3.70 10.58 12.16
C PHE A 353 -5.11 10.02 11.88
N PHE A 354 -5.53 9.00 12.61
CA PHE A 354 -6.91 8.49 12.60
C PHE A 354 -7.80 9.16 13.65
N GLU A 355 -7.21 9.68 14.71
CA GLU A 355 -7.90 10.48 15.74
C GLU A 355 -8.07 11.93 15.27
N TYR A 356 -7.01 12.53 14.72
CA TYR A 356 -6.95 13.90 14.21
C TYR A 356 -6.86 13.85 12.69
N THR A 357 -8.00 13.81 12.04
CA THR A 357 -8.12 13.44 10.62
C THR A 357 -7.87 14.58 9.64
N THR A 358 -7.94 15.83 10.11
CA THR A 358 -7.79 17.04 9.31
C THR A 358 -6.50 17.81 9.68
N ILE A 359 -6.06 18.69 8.79
CA ILE A 359 -4.90 19.56 9.06
C ILE A 359 -5.18 20.47 10.26
N ARG A 360 -6.42 20.94 10.44
CA ARG A 360 -6.82 21.76 11.57
C ARG A 360 -6.64 21.01 12.89
N GLU A 361 -7.24 19.83 13.00
CA GLU A 361 -7.17 19.00 14.21
C GLU A 361 -5.72 18.59 14.53
N LEU A 362 -4.92 18.22 13.53
CA LEU A 362 -3.50 17.91 13.71
C LEU A 362 -2.70 19.11 14.21
N ALA A 363 -2.96 20.32 13.67
CA ALA A 363 -2.29 21.53 14.09
C ALA A 363 -2.61 21.86 15.56
N GLU A 364 -3.85 21.70 15.98
CA GLU A 364 -4.29 21.91 17.37
C GLU A 364 -3.63 20.90 18.31
N PHE A 365 -3.61 19.62 17.95
CA PHE A 365 -2.93 18.58 18.72
C PHE A 365 -1.41 18.86 18.87
N ILE A 366 -0.76 19.26 17.78
CA ILE A 366 0.68 19.55 17.77
C ILE A 366 1.00 20.78 18.66
N THR A 367 0.22 21.84 18.55
CA THR A 367 0.44 23.07 19.31
C THR A 367 0.13 22.89 20.79
N GLY A 368 -0.90 22.16 21.16
CA GLY A 368 -1.21 21.79 22.54
C GLY A 368 -0.10 20.98 23.20
N ASN A 369 0.43 19.98 22.51
CA ASN A 369 1.59 19.19 23.00
C ASN A 369 2.89 20.01 23.10
N GLN A 370 3.10 21.05 22.28
CA GLN A 370 4.24 21.94 22.39
C GLN A 370 4.18 22.83 23.62
N GLU A 371 3.00 23.35 23.97
CA GLU A 371 2.82 24.16 25.18
C GLU A 371 3.09 23.32 26.44
N ASP A 372 2.56 22.10 26.53
CA ASP A 372 2.83 21.18 27.63
C ASP A 372 4.32 20.83 27.76
N THR A 373 5.00 20.62 26.62
CA THR A 373 6.45 20.32 26.61
C THR A 373 7.29 21.53 27.04
N LEU A 374 6.89 22.76 26.69
CA LEU A 374 7.55 24.00 27.11
C LEU A 374 7.34 24.25 28.61
N ILE A 375 6.13 24.04 29.12
CA ILE A 375 5.81 24.13 30.55
C ILE A 375 6.64 23.11 31.34
N HIS A 376 6.74 21.88 30.87
CA HIS A 376 7.55 20.82 31.52
C HIS A 376 9.04 21.14 31.51
N ARG A 377 9.60 21.66 30.40
CA ARG A 377 10.98 22.12 30.31
C ARG A 377 11.28 23.32 31.22
N GLN A 378 10.35 24.26 31.35
CA GLN A 378 10.48 25.39 32.26
C GLN A 378 10.39 24.96 33.73
N ALA A 379 9.52 24.01 34.04
CA ALA A 379 9.39 23.42 35.38
C ALA A 379 10.69 22.67 35.77
N MET A 380 11.24 21.83 34.86
CA MET A 380 12.54 21.16 35.08
C MET A 380 13.71 22.16 35.30
N LYS A 381 13.84 23.18 34.42
CA LYS A 381 14.87 24.21 34.60
C LYS A 381 14.72 24.97 35.93
N SER A 382 13.48 25.18 36.39
CA SER A 382 13.20 25.81 37.67
C SER A 382 13.55 24.91 38.87
N ALA A 383 13.29 23.59 38.74
CA ALA A 383 13.63 22.58 39.73
C ALA A 383 15.18 22.44 39.86
N ASP A 384 15.90 22.41 38.72
CA ASP A 384 17.36 22.34 38.72
C ASP A 384 18.01 23.61 39.31
N LYS A 385 17.45 24.79 39.02
CA LYS A 385 17.89 26.03 39.67
C LYS A 385 17.66 26.03 41.19
N ARG A 386 16.55 25.42 41.66
CA ARG A 386 16.28 25.25 43.10
C ARG A 386 17.24 24.26 43.75
N LYS A 387 17.53 23.12 43.09
CA LYS A 387 18.53 22.15 43.57
C LYS A 387 19.96 22.73 43.63
N ALA A 388 20.36 23.48 42.62
CA ALA A 388 21.65 24.15 42.61
C ALA A 388 21.77 25.23 43.68
N LYS A 389 20.68 25.97 44.02
CA LYS A 389 20.65 26.92 45.15
C LYS A 389 20.70 26.22 46.50
N ALA A 390 20.04 25.10 46.66
CA ALA A 390 20.04 24.29 47.90
C ALA A 390 21.45 23.72 48.15
N HIS A 391 22.14 23.21 47.11
CA HIS A 391 23.52 22.69 47.23
C HIS A 391 24.58 23.75 47.58
N LYS A 392 24.35 25.03 47.20
CA LYS A 392 25.21 26.17 47.61
C LYS A 392 24.95 26.62 49.03
N ARG A 393 23.79 26.34 49.64
CA ARG A 393 23.47 26.66 51.03
C ARG A 393 23.98 25.63 52.04
N THR A 394 24.24 24.39 51.62
CA THR A 394 24.78 23.29 52.46
C THR A 394 26.30 23.25 52.48
N LYS A 395 26.98 24.11 51.70
CA LYS A 395 28.47 24.23 51.68
C LYS A 395 28.97 25.55 52.30
N LYS A 396 28.14 26.28 53.00
CA LYS A 396 28.50 27.36 53.92
C LYS A 396 28.13 26.95 55.34
#